data_4a3100e2bbc47caf9508e80ca59e5c6c
#
_entry.id   4a3100e2bbc47caf9508e80ca59e5c6c
#
_cell.length_a   1.000
_cell.length_b   1.000
_cell.length_c   1.000
_cell.angle_alpha   90.00
_cell.angle_beta   90.00
_cell.angle_gamma   90.00
#
_symmetry.space_group_name_H-M   'P 1'
#
loop_
_entity.id
_entity.type
_entity.pdbx_description
1 polymer ?
#
loop_
_entity_poly.entity_id
_entity_poly.type
_entity_poly.pdbx_seq_one_letter_code
_entity_poly.pdbx_strand_id
1 'polypeptide(L)'
;MESLASLYKNHIATLQERTRDALARFKLDALLIHSGELFNVFLDDHPYPFKVNPQFKAWVPVTQVPNCWLLVDGVNKPKLWFYLPVDYWHNVEPLPNSFWTEDVEVIALPKADGIGSLLPAARGNIGYIGPVPERALQLGIEASNINPKGVIDYLHYYRSFKTEYELACMRESQKMAVNGHRAAEEAFRSGMSEFDINIAYLTATGHRDTDVPYSNIVALNEHAAVLHYTKLDHQAPEEMRSFLLDAGAEYNGYAADLTRTWSAKSDNDYAQLVKDVNDEQLALIATMKAGVSYVDYHIQFHQRIAKLLRKHQIITDMSEEAMVENDLTGPFMPHGIGHPLGLQVHDVAGFMQDDSGTHLAAPAKYPYLRCTRILQPGMVLTIEPGIYFIESLLAPWREGQFSKHFNWQKIEALKPFGGIRIEDNVVIHENNVENMTRDLKLA
;
A
#
# COMPACT_ATOMS: atom_id res chain seq x y z
N MET A 1 8.35 -20.53 -16.71
CA MET A 1 7.42 -19.78 -15.88
C MET A 1 6.01 -20.17 -16.27
N GLU A 2 5.15 -20.38 -15.30
CA GLU A 2 3.73 -20.61 -15.51
C GLU A 2 3.09 -19.36 -16.12
N SER A 3 2.08 -19.53 -16.99
CA SER A 3 1.41 -18.40 -17.62
C SER A 3 0.52 -17.66 -16.63
N LEU A 4 0.32 -16.35 -16.81
CA LEU A 4 -0.58 -15.56 -15.95
C LEU A 4 -2.00 -16.14 -15.94
N ALA A 5 -2.47 -16.71 -17.07
CA ALA A 5 -3.75 -17.38 -17.16
C ALA A 5 -3.86 -18.63 -16.26
N SER A 6 -2.81 -19.46 -16.21
CA SER A 6 -2.77 -20.63 -15.33
C SER A 6 -2.75 -20.21 -13.84
N LEU A 7 -1.95 -19.21 -13.49
CA LEU A 7 -1.92 -18.66 -12.13
C LEU A 7 -3.27 -18.08 -11.72
N TYR A 8 -3.95 -17.38 -12.65
CA TYR A 8 -5.26 -16.80 -12.39
C TYR A 8 -6.33 -17.87 -12.15
N LYS A 9 -6.32 -18.94 -12.91
CA LYS A 9 -7.24 -20.08 -12.70
C LYS A 9 -7.10 -20.67 -11.28
N ASN A 10 -5.88 -20.84 -10.81
CA ASN A 10 -5.60 -21.31 -9.44
C ASN A 10 -6.04 -20.27 -8.39
N HIS A 11 -5.85 -18.99 -8.67
CA HIS A 11 -6.30 -17.88 -7.83
C HIS A 11 -7.83 -17.90 -7.67
N ILE A 12 -8.60 -18.02 -8.77
CA ILE A 12 -10.06 -18.12 -8.73
C ILE A 12 -10.50 -19.35 -7.91
N ALA A 13 -9.85 -20.49 -8.05
CA ALA A 13 -10.15 -21.66 -7.24
C ALA A 13 -9.95 -21.40 -5.75
N THR A 14 -8.88 -20.73 -5.37
CA THR A 14 -8.62 -20.31 -3.97
C THR A 14 -9.68 -19.34 -3.45
N LEU A 15 -10.07 -18.33 -4.25
CA LEU A 15 -11.11 -17.39 -3.85
C LEU A 15 -12.49 -18.06 -3.70
N GLN A 16 -12.81 -19.01 -4.57
CA GLN A 16 -14.03 -19.80 -4.46
C GLN A 16 -14.04 -20.67 -3.21
N GLU A 17 -12.92 -21.31 -2.84
CA GLU A 17 -12.80 -22.08 -1.61
C GLU A 17 -13.04 -21.19 -0.38
N ARG A 18 -12.34 -20.07 -0.29
CA ARG A 18 -12.50 -19.08 0.79
C ARG A 18 -13.94 -18.55 0.87
N THR A 19 -14.55 -18.30 -0.28
CA THR A 19 -15.96 -17.83 -0.36
C THR A 19 -16.92 -18.90 0.12
N ARG A 20 -16.77 -20.15 -0.31
CA ARG A 20 -17.63 -21.29 0.13
C ARG A 20 -17.58 -21.43 1.66
N ASP A 21 -16.39 -21.35 2.25
CA ASP A 21 -16.22 -21.46 3.69
C ASP A 21 -16.89 -20.28 4.44
N ALA A 22 -16.72 -19.05 3.91
CA ALA A 22 -17.40 -17.87 4.45
C ALA A 22 -18.94 -18.01 4.36
N LEU A 23 -19.46 -18.41 3.21
CA LEU A 23 -20.90 -18.59 3.00
C LEU A 23 -21.49 -19.63 3.95
N ALA A 24 -20.83 -20.78 4.12
CA ALA A 24 -21.24 -21.82 5.06
C ALA A 24 -21.24 -21.31 6.51
N ARG A 25 -20.20 -20.59 6.93
CA ARG A 25 -20.04 -20.05 8.28
C ARG A 25 -21.09 -19.00 8.62
N PHE A 26 -21.43 -18.14 7.68
CA PHE A 26 -22.36 -17.01 7.89
C PHE A 26 -23.77 -17.27 7.36
N LYS A 27 -24.05 -18.48 6.85
CA LYS A 27 -25.36 -18.92 6.35
C LYS A 27 -25.87 -18.06 5.20
N LEU A 28 -24.99 -17.75 4.27
CA LEU A 28 -25.29 -17.03 3.05
C LEU A 28 -25.27 -18.01 1.84
N ASP A 29 -26.03 -17.72 0.81
CA ASP A 29 -26.08 -18.51 -0.42
C ASP A 29 -25.09 -17.99 -1.48
N ALA A 30 -24.81 -16.69 -1.46
CA ALA A 30 -23.87 -16.02 -2.38
C ALA A 30 -23.41 -14.66 -1.83
N LEU A 31 -22.32 -14.14 -2.40
CA LEU A 31 -21.92 -12.74 -2.25
C LEU A 31 -22.15 -11.99 -3.55
N LEU A 32 -22.80 -10.85 -3.48
CA LEU A 32 -22.92 -9.87 -4.54
C LEU A 32 -21.96 -8.71 -4.27
N ILE A 33 -20.92 -8.60 -5.10
CA ILE A 33 -19.84 -7.63 -4.90
C ILE A 33 -19.97 -6.53 -5.95
N HIS A 34 -20.05 -5.28 -5.50
CA HIS A 34 -20.23 -4.11 -6.36
C HIS A 34 -18.89 -3.41 -6.58
N SER A 35 -18.55 -3.06 -7.82
CA SER A 35 -17.30 -2.33 -8.14
C SER A 35 -17.26 -0.93 -7.54
N GLY A 36 -18.42 -0.32 -7.30
CA GLY A 36 -18.60 1.07 -6.87
C GLY A 36 -19.24 1.93 -7.94
N GLU A 37 -19.50 3.18 -7.61
CA GLU A 37 -20.11 4.19 -8.49
C GLU A 37 -19.21 5.41 -8.57
N LEU A 38 -19.45 6.28 -9.56
CA LEU A 38 -18.88 7.62 -9.60
C LEU A 38 -19.63 8.51 -8.61
N PHE A 39 -18.88 9.28 -7.83
CA PHE A 39 -19.40 10.30 -6.91
C PHE A 39 -19.02 11.68 -7.45
N ASN A 40 -20.02 12.54 -7.66
CA ASN A 40 -19.77 13.88 -8.14
C ASN A 40 -19.22 14.79 -7.06
N VAL A 41 -18.44 15.79 -7.47
CA VAL A 41 -18.05 16.92 -6.64
C VAL A 41 -19.30 17.64 -6.16
N PHE A 42 -19.29 18.22 -4.95
CA PHE A 42 -20.44 18.86 -4.35
C PHE A 42 -21.02 19.95 -5.27
N LEU A 43 -22.29 19.79 -5.65
CA LEU A 43 -23.04 20.68 -6.57
C LEU A 43 -22.44 20.80 -7.98
N ASP A 44 -21.68 19.80 -8.42
CA ASP A 44 -21.08 19.73 -9.76
C ASP A 44 -21.56 18.48 -10.50
N ASP A 45 -21.47 18.47 -11.82
CA ASP A 45 -21.69 17.29 -12.68
C ASP A 45 -20.38 16.54 -12.98
N HIS A 46 -19.24 17.03 -12.48
CA HIS A 46 -17.94 16.39 -12.61
C HIS A 46 -17.67 15.39 -11.47
N PRO A 47 -17.31 14.14 -11.77
CA PRO A 47 -17.03 13.13 -10.74
C PRO A 47 -15.61 13.25 -10.18
N TYR A 48 -15.44 12.83 -8.92
CA TYR A 48 -14.13 12.45 -8.39
C TYR A 48 -13.53 11.28 -9.17
N PRO A 49 -12.19 11.13 -9.19
CA PRO A 49 -11.55 9.96 -9.78
C PRO A 49 -12.11 8.66 -9.19
N PHE A 50 -12.48 7.73 -10.07
CA PHE A 50 -13.02 6.44 -9.65
C PHE A 50 -11.92 5.58 -9.02
N LYS A 51 -12.23 4.97 -7.88
CA LYS A 51 -11.42 3.92 -7.25
C LYS A 51 -12.30 2.70 -6.98
N VAL A 52 -11.96 1.61 -7.63
CA VAL A 52 -12.74 0.36 -7.57
C VAL A 52 -12.68 -0.28 -6.19
N ASN A 53 -13.77 -0.93 -5.76
CA ASN A 53 -13.83 -1.72 -4.54
C ASN A 53 -12.74 -2.81 -4.54
N PRO A 54 -11.85 -2.86 -3.51
CA PRO A 54 -10.80 -3.86 -3.44
C PRO A 54 -11.30 -5.31 -3.41
N GLN A 55 -12.47 -5.58 -2.82
CA GLN A 55 -13.05 -6.92 -2.84
C GLN A 55 -13.54 -7.33 -4.22
N PHE A 56 -13.92 -6.37 -5.08
CA PHE A 56 -14.27 -6.63 -6.48
C PHE A 56 -13.01 -6.91 -7.32
N LYS A 57 -11.99 -6.05 -7.22
CA LYS A 57 -10.75 -6.24 -8.01
C LYS A 57 -9.91 -7.44 -7.56
N ALA A 58 -10.19 -8.00 -6.38
CA ALA A 58 -9.62 -9.29 -5.97
C ALA A 58 -10.01 -10.43 -6.93
N TRP A 59 -11.21 -10.38 -7.51
CA TRP A 59 -11.73 -11.40 -8.42
C TRP A 59 -11.40 -11.13 -9.88
N VAL A 60 -11.54 -9.89 -10.32
CA VAL A 60 -11.39 -9.51 -11.73
C VAL A 60 -10.56 -8.23 -11.87
N PRO A 61 -9.60 -8.15 -12.80
CA PRO A 61 -8.74 -6.98 -12.96
C PRO A 61 -9.45 -5.83 -13.72
N VAL A 62 -10.71 -5.54 -13.34
CA VAL A 62 -11.51 -4.45 -13.89
C VAL A 62 -11.43 -3.28 -12.92
N THR A 63 -10.51 -2.37 -13.14
CA THR A 63 -10.16 -1.31 -12.19
C THR A 63 -10.73 0.07 -12.54
N GLN A 64 -11.22 0.25 -13.78
CA GLN A 64 -11.64 1.56 -14.31
C GLN A 64 -13.14 1.69 -14.59
N VAL A 65 -13.93 0.58 -14.45
CA VAL A 65 -15.34 0.56 -14.83
C VAL A 65 -16.23 0.55 -13.59
N PRO A 66 -16.98 1.64 -13.31
CA PRO A 66 -17.97 1.68 -12.24
C PRO A 66 -19.20 0.84 -12.58
N ASN A 67 -20.10 0.65 -11.62
CA ASN A 67 -21.39 -0.02 -11.79
C ASN A 67 -21.31 -1.47 -12.27
N CYS A 68 -20.17 -2.13 -12.17
CA CYS A 68 -20.05 -3.57 -12.39
C CYS A 68 -20.48 -4.35 -11.14
N TRP A 69 -21.04 -5.54 -11.37
CA TRP A 69 -21.50 -6.42 -10.31
C TRP A 69 -20.94 -7.81 -10.49
N LEU A 70 -20.49 -8.41 -9.39
CA LEU A 70 -19.95 -9.77 -9.38
C LEU A 70 -20.73 -10.63 -8.38
N LEU A 71 -21.28 -11.75 -8.84
CA LEU A 71 -21.92 -12.75 -8.00
C LEU A 71 -21.02 -13.98 -7.88
N VAL A 72 -20.74 -14.38 -6.64
CA VAL A 72 -19.92 -15.55 -6.31
C VAL A 72 -20.62 -16.41 -5.26
N ASP A 73 -20.65 -17.72 -5.47
CA ASP A 73 -21.28 -18.69 -4.58
C ASP A 73 -20.30 -19.78 -4.09
N GLY A 74 -19.02 -19.65 -4.43
CA GLY A 74 -17.97 -20.59 -4.04
C GLY A 74 -17.97 -21.91 -4.82
N VAL A 75 -18.89 -22.12 -5.75
CA VAL A 75 -19.06 -23.39 -6.51
C VAL A 75 -19.10 -23.14 -8.01
N ASN A 76 -20.00 -22.30 -8.47
CA ASN A 76 -20.16 -21.99 -9.88
C ASN A 76 -19.14 -20.96 -10.35
N LYS A 77 -18.94 -20.90 -11.67
CA LYS A 77 -18.11 -19.87 -12.30
C LYS A 77 -18.59 -18.47 -11.85
N PRO A 78 -17.70 -17.57 -11.35
CA PRO A 78 -18.08 -16.23 -10.99
C PRO A 78 -18.80 -15.53 -12.13
N LYS A 79 -19.87 -14.81 -11.82
CA LYS A 79 -20.70 -14.13 -12.81
C LYS A 79 -20.51 -12.62 -12.70
N LEU A 80 -19.93 -12.02 -13.74
CA LEU A 80 -19.67 -10.59 -13.85
C LEU A 80 -20.68 -9.93 -14.77
N TRP A 81 -21.50 -9.04 -14.24
CA TRP A 81 -22.25 -8.07 -15.04
C TRP A 81 -21.37 -6.84 -15.24
N PHE A 82 -20.84 -6.75 -16.46
CA PHE A 82 -19.95 -5.68 -16.87
C PHE A 82 -20.75 -4.50 -17.40
N TYR A 83 -20.62 -3.33 -16.80
CA TYR A 83 -21.35 -2.14 -17.19
C TYR A 83 -20.93 -1.67 -18.57
N LEU A 84 -21.86 -1.72 -19.52
CA LEU A 84 -21.66 -1.42 -20.92
C LEU A 84 -22.81 -0.54 -21.43
N PRO A 85 -22.86 0.75 -21.03
CA PRO A 85 -23.92 1.67 -21.44
C PRO A 85 -23.80 2.07 -22.91
N VAL A 86 -24.88 2.58 -23.48
CA VAL A 86 -24.84 3.37 -24.72
C VAL A 86 -24.57 4.82 -24.29
N ASP A 87 -23.34 5.27 -24.47
CA ASP A 87 -22.90 6.63 -24.08
C ASP A 87 -22.12 7.26 -25.24
N TYR A 88 -22.32 8.55 -25.46
CA TYR A 88 -21.57 9.34 -26.44
C TYR A 88 -20.79 10.49 -25.80
N TRP A 89 -20.94 10.67 -24.47
CA TRP A 89 -20.20 11.66 -23.70
C TRP A 89 -18.87 11.12 -23.18
N HIS A 90 -18.83 9.83 -22.86
CA HIS A 90 -17.68 9.19 -22.24
C HIS A 90 -17.22 8.00 -23.08
N ASN A 91 -15.92 7.69 -22.97
CA ASN A 91 -15.42 6.44 -23.51
C ASN A 91 -16.04 5.25 -22.75
N VAL A 92 -16.62 4.33 -23.51
CA VAL A 92 -17.17 3.09 -22.94
C VAL A 92 -16.20 1.95 -23.19
N GLU A 93 -15.71 1.34 -22.13
CA GLU A 93 -14.84 0.19 -22.24
C GLU A 93 -15.58 -0.99 -22.88
N PRO A 94 -15.02 -1.66 -23.89
CA PRO A 94 -15.62 -2.82 -24.50
C PRO A 94 -15.71 -3.99 -23.53
N LEU A 95 -16.56 -4.97 -23.83
CA LEU A 95 -16.54 -6.23 -23.08
C LEU A 95 -15.13 -6.81 -23.07
N PRO A 96 -14.63 -7.19 -21.90
CA PRO A 96 -13.28 -7.71 -21.77
C PRO A 96 -13.11 -9.03 -22.53
N ASN A 97 -11.98 -9.15 -23.22
CA ASN A 97 -11.52 -10.37 -23.86
C ASN A 97 -10.04 -10.55 -23.53
N SER A 98 -9.76 -11.17 -22.40
CA SER A 98 -8.42 -11.27 -21.84
C SER A 98 -8.22 -12.62 -21.15
N PHE A 99 -7.00 -12.90 -20.69
CA PHE A 99 -6.59 -14.18 -20.09
C PHE A 99 -7.52 -14.67 -18.96
N TRP A 100 -8.19 -13.78 -18.26
CA TRP A 100 -9.05 -14.09 -17.11
C TRP A 100 -10.51 -14.39 -17.47
N THR A 101 -10.98 -14.03 -18.69
CA THR A 101 -12.39 -14.17 -19.08
C THR A 101 -12.83 -15.62 -19.30
N GLU A 102 -11.87 -16.55 -19.42
CA GLU A 102 -12.19 -17.98 -19.47
C GLU A 102 -12.70 -18.53 -18.13
N ASP A 103 -12.30 -17.93 -17.02
CA ASP A 103 -12.63 -18.37 -15.66
C ASP A 103 -13.81 -17.58 -15.04
N VAL A 104 -14.35 -16.58 -15.75
CA VAL A 104 -15.48 -15.72 -15.32
C VAL A 104 -16.54 -15.65 -16.41
N GLU A 105 -17.81 -15.80 -16.06
CA GLU A 105 -18.94 -15.57 -16.98
C GLU A 105 -19.18 -14.06 -17.09
N VAL A 106 -18.85 -13.46 -18.25
CA VAL A 106 -19.00 -12.01 -18.47
C VAL A 106 -20.28 -11.72 -19.24
N ILE A 107 -21.14 -10.87 -18.69
CA ILE A 107 -22.44 -10.50 -19.21
C ILE A 107 -22.53 -8.97 -19.33
N ALA A 108 -22.95 -8.45 -20.48
CA ALA A 108 -23.14 -7.01 -20.65
C ALA A 108 -24.30 -6.50 -19.77
N LEU A 109 -24.08 -5.40 -19.06
CA LEU A 109 -25.07 -4.66 -18.28
C LEU A 109 -25.29 -3.27 -18.90
N PRO A 110 -26.32 -3.08 -19.74
CA PRO A 110 -26.50 -1.81 -20.47
C PRO A 110 -27.01 -0.65 -19.60
N LYS A 111 -27.57 -0.95 -18.42
CA LYS A 111 -28.06 0.06 -17.47
C LYS A 111 -27.62 -0.30 -16.06
N ALA A 112 -27.11 0.67 -15.30
CA ALA A 112 -26.61 0.47 -13.94
C ALA A 112 -27.68 -0.10 -12.99
N ASP A 113 -28.94 0.31 -13.14
CA ASP A 113 -30.10 -0.15 -12.36
C ASP A 113 -30.69 -1.49 -12.87
N GLY A 114 -30.22 -1.97 -14.02
CA GLY A 114 -30.73 -3.20 -14.65
C GLY A 114 -30.44 -4.50 -13.90
N ILE A 115 -29.46 -4.48 -12.97
CA ILE A 115 -29.03 -5.66 -12.21
C ILE A 115 -30.17 -6.35 -11.46
N GLY A 116 -31.15 -5.57 -10.97
CA GLY A 116 -32.26 -6.09 -10.19
C GLY A 116 -33.09 -7.17 -10.89
N SER A 117 -33.22 -7.10 -12.21
CA SER A 117 -33.95 -8.10 -13.02
C SER A 117 -33.13 -9.35 -13.35
N LEU A 118 -31.83 -9.30 -13.17
CA LEU A 118 -30.86 -10.35 -13.52
C LEU A 118 -30.48 -11.24 -12.34
N LEU A 119 -30.73 -10.76 -11.11
CA LEU A 119 -30.47 -11.52 -9.89
C LEU A 119 -31.54 -12.58 -9.63
N PRO A 120 -31.22 -13.66 -8.87
CA PRO A 120 -32.20 -14.65 -8.42
C PRO A 120 -33.39 -14.00 -7.73
N ALA A 121 -34.58 -14.57 -7.85
CA ALA A 121 -35.82 -14.05 -7.25
C ALA A 121 -35.78 -14.08 -5.72
N ALA A 122 -35.20 -15.14 -5.12
CA ALA A 122 -34.95 -15.25 -3.67
C ALA A 122 -33.59 -14.61 -3.32
N ARG A 123 -33.62 -13.51 -2.58
CA ARG A 123 -32.41 -12.73 -2.23
C ARG A 123 -32.13 -12.66 -0.72
N GLY A 124 -32.95 -13.34 0.09
CA GLY A 124 -32.87 -13.25 1.55
C GLY A 124 -31.51 -13.62 2.12
N ASN A 125 -30.80 -14.54 1.50
CA ASN A 125 -29.51 -15.02 1.96
C ASN A 125 -28.32 -14.53 1.09
N ILE A 126 -28.48 -13.49 0.25
CA ILE A 126 -27.37 -12.91 -0.47
C ILE A 126 -26.71 -11.85 0.40
N GLY A 127 -25.37 -11.97 0.60
CA GLY A 127 -24.56 -10.93 1.21
C GLY A 127 -24.11 -9.92 0.18
N TYR A 128 -24.20 -8.63 0.48
CA TYR A 128 -23.66 -7.56 -0.36
C TYR A 128 -22.33 -7.05 0.21
N ILE A 129 -21.35 -6.84 -0.67
CA ILE A 129 -20.08 -6.18 -0.34
C ILE A 129 -19.83 -5.03 -1.32
N GLY A 130 -19.84 -3.82 -0.82
CA GLY A 130 -19.62 -2.66 -1.67
C GLY A 130 -19.78 -1.31 -0.96
N PRO A 131 -19.37 -0.23 -1.65
CA PRO A 131 -19.32 1.11 -1.07
C PRO A 131 -20.69 1.83 -1.07
N VAL A 132 -21.75 1.23 -1.69
CA VAL A 132 -23.06 1.89 -1.87
C VAL A 132 -24.17 1.01 -1.26
N PRO A 133 -24.36 1.02 0.08
CA PRO A 133 -25.37 0.23 0.77
C PRO A 133 -26.80 0.46 0.27
N GLU A 134 -27.12 1.68 -0.18
CA GLU A 134 -28.44 2.06 -0.69
C GLU A 134 -28.83 1.25 -1.92
N ARG A 135 -27.87 0.88 -2.78
CA ARG A 135 -28.12 0.01 -3.94
C ARG A 135 -28.54 -1.40 -3.49
N ALA A 136 -27.88 -1.92 -2.45
CA ALA A 136 -28.23 -3.22 -1.91
C ALA A 136 -29.68 -3.25 -1.34
N LEU A 137 -30.07 -2.19 -0.62
CA LEU A 137 -31.43 -2.03 -0.12
C LEU A 137 -32.47 -1.96 -1.26
N GLN A 138 -32.17 -1.19 -2.30
CA GLN A 138 -33.04 -1.11 -3.50
C GLN A 138 -33.19 -2.46 -4.22
N LEU A 139 -32.19 -3.32 -4.12
CA LEU A 139 -32.22 -4.69 -4.64
C LEU A 139 -32.99 -5.67 -3.73
N GLY A 140 -33.46 -5.25 -2.55
CA GLY A 140 -34.15 -6.07 -1.60
C GLY A 140 -33.24 -7.01 -0.78
N ILE A 141 -31.96 -6.67 -0.66
CA ILE A 141 -31.00 -7.39 0.21
C ILE A 141 -31.29 -6.96 1.65
N GLU A 142 -31.37 -7.92 2.56
CA GLU A 142 -31.60 -7.69 3.99
C GLU A 142 -30.48 -6.81 4.59
N ALA A 143 -30.84 -5.83 5.41
CA ALA A 143 -29.88 -4.88 5.99
C ALA A 143 -28.76 -5.56 6.77
N SER A 144 -29.03 -6.68 7.44
CA SER A 144 -28.05 -7.50 8.16
C SER A 144 -27.00 -8.14 7.25
N ASN A 145 -27.32 -8.28 5.94
CA ASN A 145 -26.47 -8.89 4.94
C ASN A 145 -25.73 -7.85 4.09
N ILE A 146 -25.85 -6.56 4.42
CA ILE A 146 -25.12 -5.48 3.75
C ILE A 146 -23.81 -5.24 4.50
N ASN A 147 -22.69 -5.48 3.82
CA ASN A 147 -21.34 -5.39 4.38
C ASN A 147 -21.21 -6.12 5.74
N PRO A 148 -21.64 -7.39 5.83
CA PRO A 148 -21.70 -8.10 7.10
C PRO A 148 -20.29 -8.26 7.68
N LYS A 149 -20.08 -7.68 8.87
CA LYS A 149 -18.74 -7.56 9.49
C LYS A 149 -17.99 -8.90 9.55
N GLY A 150 -18.66 -9.98 9.94
CA GLY A 150 -17.99 -11.28 10.06
C GLY A 150 -17.48 -11.81 8.72
N VAL A 151 -18.23 -11.62 7.63
CA VAL A 151 -17.79 -11.98 6.28
C VAL A 151 -16.60 -11.13 5.86
N ILE A 152 -16.66 -9.82 6.10
CA ILE A 152 -15.57 -8.90 5.79
C ILE A 152 -14.31 -9.26 6.57
N ASP A 153 -14.43 -9.52 7.87
CA ASP A 153 -13.29 -9.92 8.71
C ASP A 153 -12.64 -11.21 8.16
N TYR A 154 -13.45 -12.21 7.84
CA TYR A 154 -12.97 -13.46 7.25
C TYR A 154 -12.22 -13.22 5.95
N LEU A 155 -12.81 -12.51 5.00
CA LEU A 155 -12.20 -12.20 3.71
C LEU A 155 -10.92 -11.36 3.87
N HIS A 156 -10.92 -10.38 4.77
CA HIS A 156 -9.75 -9.54 5.06
C HIS A 156 -8.59 -10.35 5.62
N TYR A 157 -8.86 -11.27 6.56
CA TYR A 157 -7.82 -12.12 7.15
C TYR A 157 -7.11 -12.94 6.07
N TYR A 158 -7.89 -13.62 5.21
CA TYR A 158 -7.32 -14.47 4.16
C TYR A 158 -6.71 -13.69 2.99
N ARG A 159 -7.11 -12.43 2.75
CA ARG A 159 -6.48 -11.54 1.77
C ARG A 159 -5.02 -11.20 2.11
N SER A 160 -4.61 -11.39 3.34
CA SER A 160 -3.21 -11.26 3.73
C SER A 160 -2.31 -12.29 3.07
N PHE A 161 -2.83 -13.48 2.74
CA PHE A 161 -2.08 -14.59 2.15
C PHE A 161 -2.26 -14.55 0.63
N LYS A 162 -1.25 -14.01 -0.06
CA LYS A 162 -1.24 -13.81 -1.50
C LYS A 162 -1.09 -15.13 -2.23
N THR A 163 -1.88 -15.32 -3.28
CA THR A 163 -1.72 -16.42 -4.24
C THR A 163 -0.58 -16.09 -5.22
N GLU A 164 -0.10 -17.08 -5.97
CA GLU A 164 0.96 -16.86 -6.96
C GLU A 164 0.55 -15.88 -8.07
N TYR A 165 -0.75 -15.79 -8.42
CA TYR A 165 -1.25 -14.77 -9.33
C TYR A 165 -1.09 -13.36 -8.75
N GLU A 166 -1.47 -13.17 -7.49
CA GLU A 166 -1.33 -11.88 -6.80
C GLU A 166 0.13 -11.47 -6.71
N LEU A 167 1.03 -12.40 -6.34
CA LEU A 167 2.47 -12.17 -6.31
C LEU A 167 3.04 -11.82 -7.70
N ALA A 168 2.55 -12.50 -8.75
CA ALA A 168 2.95 -12.19 -10.12
C ALA A 168 2.53 -10.75 -10.51
N CYS A 169 1.31 -10.33 -10.18
CA CYS A 169 0.85 -8.96 -10.41
C CYS A 169 1.67 -7.94 -9.61
N MET A 170 1.97 -8.22 -8.34
CA MET A 170 2.80 -7.35 -7.50
C MET A 170 4.24 -7.24 -8.01
N ARG A 171 4.82 -8.30 -8.56
CA ARG A 171 6.15 -8.24 -9.21
C ARG A 171 6.14 -7.38 -10.47
N GLU A 172 5.04 -7.37 -11.24
CA GLU A 172 4.91 -6.46 -12.39
C GLU A 172 4.75 -5.00 -11.94
N SER A 173 3.92 -4.71 -10.92
CA SER A 173 3.82 -3.35 -10.37
C SER A 173 5.16 -2.84 -9.82
N GLN A 174 5.97 -3.73 -9.19
CA GLN A 174 7.33 -3.41 -8.75
C GLN A 174 8.24 -2.99 -9.92
N LYS A 175 8.20 -3.70 -11.05
CA LYS A 175 8.99 -3.34 -12.24
C LYS A 175 8.62 -1.96 -12.77
N MET A 176 7.32 -1.66 -12.81
CA MET A 176 6.84 -0.35 -13.24
C MET A 176 7.34 0.75 -12.29
N ALA A 177 7.15 0.56 -10.97
CA ALA A 177 7.60 1.51 -9.97
C ALA A 177 9.12 1.74 -10.00
N VAL A 178 9.92 0.67 -10.13
CA VAL A 178 11.39 0.77 -10.25
C VAL A 178 11.81 1.58 -11.47
N ASN A 179 11.14 1.42 -12.61
CA ASN A 179 11.41 2.24 -13.79
C ASN A 179 11.08 3.71 -13.54
N GLY A 180 9.97 3.99 -12.83
CA GLY A 180 9.60 5.34 -12.39
C GLY A 180 10.65 5.96 -11.47
N HIS A 181 11.14 5.21 -10.47
CA HIS A 181 12.18 5.67 -9.55
C HIS A 181 13.49 6.03 -10.26
N ARG A 182 13.91 5.23 -11.26
CA ARG A 182 15.11 5.53 -12.06
C ARG A 182 14.94 6.81 -12.86
N ALA A 183 13.79 6.99 -13.53
CA ALA A 183 13.52 8.21 -14.29
C ALA A 183 13.46 9.45 -13.38
N ALA A 184 12.89 9.32 -12.20
CA ALA A 184 12.82 10.38 -11.20
C ALA A 184 14.21 10.73 -10.65
N GLU A 185 15.10 9.76 -10.40
CA GLU A 185 16.48 10.02 -10.02
C GLU A 185 17.23 10.77 -11.12
N GLU A 186 17.10 10.38 -12.37
CA GLU A 186 17.71 11.09 -13.51
C GLU A 186 17.23 12.54 -13.60
N ALA A 187 15.92 12.77 -13.42
CA ALA A 187 15.33 14.11 -13.39
C ALA A 187 15.88 14.95 -12.22
N PHE A 188 15.97 14.37 -11.01
CA PHE A 188 16.62 15.02 -9.86
C PHE A 188 18.08 15.39 -10.16
N ARG A 189 18.88 14.45 -10.70
CA ARG A 189 20.28 14.69 -11.06
C ARG A 189 20.43 15.78 -12.12
N SER A 190 19.40 15.99 -12.95
CA SER A 190 19.33 17.06 -13.95
C SER A 190 18.87 18.42 -13.39
N GLY A 191 18.55 18.50 -12.07
CA GLY A 191 18.16 19.74 -11.42
C GLY A 191 16.70 20.15 -11.67
N MET A 192 15.81 19.18 -11.95
CA MET A 192 14.39 19.45 -12.20
C MET A 192 13.61 19.78 -10.91
N SER A 193 12.46 20.44 -11.06
CA SER A 193 11.52 20.73 -9.98
C SER A 193 10.80 19.45 -9.51
N GLU A 194 10.17 19.50 -8.33
CA GLU A 194 9.35 18.37 -7.82
C GLU A 194 8.23 18.00 -8.80
N PHE A 195 7.60 19.00 -9.40
CA PHE A 195 6.56 18.78 -10.41
C PHE A 195 7.12 18.05 -11.64
N ASP A 196 8.25 18.50 -12.19
CA ASP A 196 8.85 17.88 -13.37
C ASP A 196 9.36 16.46 -13.10
N ILE A 197 9.89 16.21 -11.89
CA ILE A 197 10.30 14.88 -11.43
C ILE A 197 9.06 13.96 -11.35
N ASN A 198 7.93 14.45 -10.83
CA ASN A 198 6.68 13.69 -10.81
C ASN A 198 6.21 13.33 -12.23
N ILE A 199 6.29 14.25 -13.17
CA ILE A 199 5.94 13.99 -14.59
C ILE A 199 6.88 12.92 -15.18
N ALA A 200 8.18 12.99 -14.89
CA ALA A 200 9.13 11.97 -15.34
C ALA A 200 8.78 10.57 -14.79
N TYR A 201 8.41 10.49 -13.50
CA TYR A 201 7.94 9.25 -12.86
C TYR A 201 6.69 8.69 -13.55
N LEU A 202 5.64 9.50 -13.69
CA LEU A 202 4.36 9.11 -14.32
C LEU A 202 4.57 8.66 -15.77
N THR A 203 5.41 9.36 -16.50
CA THR A 203 5.75 8.99 -17.89
C THR A 203 6.44 7.63 -17.96
N ALA A 204 7.39 7.36 -17.08
CA ALA A 204 8.15 6.11 -17.06
C ALA A 204 7.33 4.90 -16.58
N THR A 205 6.35 5.12 -15.71
CA THR A 205 5.43 4.08 -15.25
C THR A 205 4.25 3.85 -16.20
N GLY A 206 3.95 4.83 -17.09
CA GLY A 206 2.79 4.81 -17.96
C GLY A 206 1.47 5.06 -17.22
N HIS A 207 1.51 5.64 -16.04
CA HIS A 207 0.33 5.96 -15.24
C HIS A 207 -0.07 7.43 -15.42
N ARG A 208 -1.39 7.69 -15.38
CA ARG A 208 -1.92 9.02 -15.09
C ARG A 208 -1.81 9.26 -13.58
N ASP A 209 -1.89 10.51 -13.16
CA ASP A 209 -1.93 10.87 -11.74
C ASP A 209 -3.08 10.19 -10.96
N THR A 210 -4.19 9.91 -11.63
CA THR A 210 -5.34 9.19 -11.06
C THR A 210 -5.18 7.66 -11.03
N ASP A 211 -4.22 7.09 -11.75
CA ASP A 211 -4.02 5.63 -11.86
C ASP A 211 -3.04 5.10 -10.81
N VAL A 212 -2.15 5.95 -10.28
CA VAL A 212 -1.23 5.54 -9.21
C VAL A 212 -1.98 5.08 -7.97
N PRO A 213 -1.44 4.12 -7.22
CA PRO A 213 -2.11 3.56 -6.03
C PRO A 213 -2.30 4.60 -4.92
N TYR A 214 -1.43 5.60 -4.82
CA TYR A 214 -1.49 6.75 -3.92
C TYR A 214 -0.79 7.95 -4.56
N SER A 215 -1.05 9.16 -4.06
CA SER A 215 -0.39 10.38 -4.55
C SER A 215 1.11 10.32 -4.26
N ASN A 216 1.93 10.47 -5.29
CA ASN A 216 3.38 10.46 -5.15
C ASN A 216 3.88 11.54 -4.19
N ILE A 217 4.83 11.19 -3.34
CA ILE A 217 5.59 12.11 -2.50
C ILE A 217 6.92 12.36 -3.19
N VAL A 218 7.09 13.54 -3.75
CA VAL A 218 8.31 13.98 -4.45
C VAL A 218 8.84 15.17 -3.67
N ALA A 219 9.81 14.95 -2.82
CA ALA A 219 10.26 15.93 -1.84
C ALA A 219 11.74 16.27 -2.02
N LEU A 220 12.03 17.52 -2.36
CA LEU A 220 13.38 18.06 -2.42
C LEU A 220 13.77 18.72 -1.09
N ASN A 221 15.00 18.49 -0.65
CA ASN A 221 15.59 19.13 0.53
C ASN A 221 14.73 18.97 1.81
N GLU A 222 14.44 20.08 2.49
CA GLU A 222 13.66 20.13 3.74
C GLU A 222 12.20 19.64 3.58
N HIS A 223 11.65 19.58 2.38
CA HIS A 223 10.32 19.02 2.14
C HIS A 223 10.25 17.54 2.52
N ALA A 224 11.37 16.82 2.47
CA ALA A 224 11.46 15.43 2.92
C ALA A 224 11.24 15.23 4.44
N ALA A 225 11.16 16.33 5.23
CA ALA A 225 10.74 16.28 6.64
C ALA A 225 9.20 16.23 6.79
N VAL A 226 8.43 16.45 5.72
CA VAL A 226 6.96 16.33 5.71
C VAL A 226 6.61 14.93 5.21
N LEU A 227 6.16 14.04 6.10
CA LEU A 227 5.98 12.62 5.79
C LEU A 227 5.05 12.33 4.62
N HIS A 228 4.00 13.14 4.43
CA HIS A 228 3.04 13.05 3.32
C HIS A 228 3.04 14.36 2.52
N TYR A 229 4.20 14.71 1.95
CA TYR A 229 4.36 15.91 1.15
C TYR A 229 3.85 15.69 -0.27
N THR A 230 2.78 16.40 -0.67
CA THR A 230 2.10 16.23 -1.97
C THR A 230 1.97 17.54 -2.76
N LYS A 231 2.66 18.60 -2.33
CA LYS A 231 2.48 19.94 -2.93
C LYS A 231 3.06 20.04 -4.35
N LEU A 232 4.19 19.40 -4.62
CA LEU A 232 4.90 19.41 -5.90
C LEU A 232 5.25 20.84 -6.38
N ASP A 233 6.30 21.45 -5.83
CA ASP A 233 6.74 22.77 -6.24
C ASP A 233 7.20 22.79 -7.71
N HIS A 234 6.78 23.82 -8.45
CA HIS A 234 7.08 24.02 -9.86
C HIS A 234 8.47 24.64 -10.13
N GLN A 235 9.13 25.10 -9.08
CA GLN A 235 10.45 25.68 -9.17
C GLN A 235 11.46 24.82 -8.42
N ALA A 236 12.56 24.47 -9.10
CA ALA A 236 13.66 23.80 -8.45
C ALA A 236 14.30 24.71 -7.39
N PRO A 237 14.75 24.17 -6.24
CA PRO A 237 15.47 24.96 -5.25
C PRO A 237 16.81 25.47 -5.81
N GLU A 238 17.28 26.61 -5.32
CA GLU A 238 18.59 27.19 -5.73
C GLU A 238 19.75 26.23 -5.48
N GLU A 239 19.67 25.43 -4.42
CA GLU A 239 20.64 24.38 -4.08
C GLU A 239 19.94 23.05 -3.89
N MET A 240 20.25 22.08 -4.77
CA MET A 240 19.87 20.69 -4.61
C MET A 240 20.74 20.03 -3.53
N ARG A 241 20.13 19.52 -2.44
CA ARG A 241 20.80 18.83 -1.33
C ARG A 241 20.42 17.36 -1.26
N SER A 242 19.12 17.09 -1.31
CA SER A 242 18.53 15.76 -1.15
C SER A 242 17.26 15.62 -1.96
N PHE A 243 16.90 14.38 -2.21
CA PHE A 243 15.65 14.01 -2.87
C PHE A 243 15.07 12.76 -2.22
N LEU A 244 13.83 12.82 -1.76
CA LEU A 244 13.05 11.68 -1.30
C LEU A 244 11.89 11.48 -2.28
N LEU A 245 11.80 10.27 -2.82
CA LEU A 245 10.67 9.82 -3.64
C LEU A 245 10.00 8.65 -2.95
N ASP A 246 8.72 8.81 -2.63
CA ASP A 246 7.83 7.75 -2.20
C ASP A 246 6.70 7.66 -3.21
N ALA A 247 6.78 6.63 -4.06
CA ALA A 247 5.90 6.49 -5.21
C ALA A 247 5.76 5.03 -5.62
N GLY A 248 4.54 4.64 -5.95
CA GLY A 248 4.17 3.29 -6.35
C GLY A 248 3.57 3.19 -7.74
N ALA A 249 3.30 1.98 -8.15
CA ALA A 249 2.58 1.66 -9.38
C ALA A 249 1.53 0.59 -9.11
N GLU A 250 0.56 0.44 -10.00
CA GLU A 250 -0.48 -0.58 -9.92
C GLU A 250 -0.48 -1.44 -11.18
N TYR A 251 -0.58 -2.76 -11.02
CA TYR A 251 -0.79 -3.69 -12.12
C TYR A 251 -1.92 -4.67 -11.76
N ASN A 252 -2.97 -4.72 -12.60
CA ASN A 252 -4.16 -5.54 -12.37
C ASN A 252 -4.80 -5.33 -10.99
N GLY A 253 -4.71 -4.12 -10.43
CA GLY A 253 -5.28 -3.79 -9.13
C GLY A 253 -4.35 -4.02 -7.95
N TYR A 254 -3.13 -4.52 -8.14
CA TYR A 254 -2.13 -4.77 -7.08
C TYR A 254 -1.07 -3.69 -7.05
N ALA A 255 -0.84 -3.14 -5.88
CA ALA A 255 0.07 -2.03 -5.66
C ALA A 255 1.53 -2.46 -5.43
N ALA A 256 2.46 -1.60 -5.86
CA ALA A 256 3.80 -1.46 -5.32
C ALA A 256 3.86 -0.20 -4.46
N ASP A 257 4.75 -0.19 -3.47
CA ASP A 257 4.99 0.92 -2.56
C ASP A 257 6.49 1.02 -2.27
N LEU A 258 7.15 2.03 -2.83
CA LEU A 258 8.60 2.15 -2.79
C LEU A 258 9.02 3.55 -2.35
N THR A 259 10.01 3.62 -1.47
CA THR A 259 10.68 4.88 -1.18
C THR A 259 12.18 4.77 -1.38
N ARG A 260 12.76 5.81 -1.98
CA ARG A 260 14.21 6.02 -2.06
C ARG A 260 14.56 7.45 -1.68
N THR A 261 15.73 7.57 -1.08
CA THR A 261 16.31 8.87 -0.76
C THR A 261 17.71 8.98 -1.36
N TRP A 262 17.98 10.07 -2.03
CA TRP A 262 19.28 10.38 -2.63
C TRP A 262 19.86 11.68 -2.08
N SER A 263 21.18 11.70 -1.91
CA SER A 263 21.93 12.93 -1.70
C SER A 263 22.40 13.49 -3.05
N ALA A 264 22.37 14.80 -3.21
CA ALA A 264 22.93 15.46 -4.42
C ALA A 264 24.45 15.31 -4.50
N LYS A 265 25.12 15.24 -3.35
CA LYS A 265 26.58 15.02 -3.23
C LYS A 265 26.83 13.66 -2.58
N SER A 266 27.81 12.92 -3.07
CA SER A 266 28.15 11.59 -2.56
C SER A 266 29.14 11.57 -1.38
N ASP A 267 29.76 12.71 -1.07
CA ASP A 267 30.90 12.84 -0.17
C ASP A 267 30.59 13.65 1.12
N ASN A 268 29.32 13.75 1.47
CA ASN A 268 28.89 14.45 2.70
C ASN A 268 28.32 13.48 3.76
N ASP A 269 28.17 13.99 4.97
CA ASP A 269 27.63 13.23 6.11
C ASP A 269 26.22 12.71 5.88
N TYR A 270 25.40 13.46 5.12
CA TYR A 270 24.03 13.03 4.81
C TYR A 270 24.02 11.84 3.85
N ALA A 271 24.86 11.84 2.81
CA ALA A 271 24.99 10.69 1.90
C ALA A 271 25.42 9.43 2.65
N GLN A 272 26.34 9.56 3.61
CA GLN A 272 26.75 8.42 4.44
C GLN A 272 25.60 7.95 5.36
N LEU A 273 24.79 8.87 5.89
CA LEU A 273 23.63 8.51 6.70
C LEU A 273 22.58 7.78 5.86
N VAL A 274 22.28 8.25 4.63
CA VAL A 274 21.37 7.57 3.68
C VAL A 274 21.85 6.13 3.43
N LYS A 275 23.13 5.97 3.11
CA LYS A 275 23.73 4.65 2.91
C LYS A 275 23.58 3.75 4.13
N ASP A 276 23.84 4.27 5.32
CA ASP A 276 23.79 3.50 6.55
C ASP A 276 22.35 3.10 6.93
N VAL A 277 21.34 3.96 6.67
CA VAL A 277 19.91 3.61 6.84
C VAL A 277 19.53 2.46 5.87
N ASN A 278 19.99 2.55 4.62
CA ASN A 278 19.78 1.50 3.63
C ASN A 278 20.42 0.16 4.09
N ASP A 279 21.65 0.19 4.57
CA ASP A 279 22.35 -1.01 5.01
C ASP A 279 21.67 -1.65 6.23
N GLU A 280 21.16 -0.85 7.18
CA GLU A 280 20.43 -1.34 8.36
C GLU A 280 19.02 -1.88 7.99
N GLN A 281 18.34 -1.29 6.98
CA GLN A 281 17.09 -1.82 6.45
C GLN A 281 17.32 -3.22 5.84
N LEU A 282 18.34 -3.38 4.97
CA LEU A 282 18.68 -4.67 4.36
C LEU A 282 19.10 -5.70 5.43
N ALA A 283 19.85 -5.27 6.44
CA ALA A 283 20.24 -6.13 7.54
C ALA A 283 19.05 -6.58 8.39
N LEU A 284 18.01 -5.74 8.55
CA LEU A 284 16.76 -6.15 9.19
C LEU A 284 16.03 -7.19 8.34
N ILE A 285 15.81 -6.90 7.04
CA ILE A 285 15.10 -7.81 6.11
C ILE A 285 15.77 -9.19 6.09
N ALA A 286 17.10 -9.24 6.11
CA ALA A 286 17.85 -10.50 6.15
C ALA A 286 17.59 -11.35 7.42
N THR A 287 17.06 -10.76 8.49
CA THR A 287 16.67 -11.48 9.71
C THR A 287 15.20 -11.90 9.74
N MET A 288 14.39 -11.39 8.81
CA MET A 288 12.96 -11.64 8.81
C MET A 288 12.63 -13.08 8.45
N LYS A 289 11.60 -13.61 9.07
CA LYS A 289 11.11 -14.98 8.83
C LYS A 289 9.67 -15.15 9.33
N ALA A 290 9.00 -16.18 8.83
CA ALA A 290 7.71 -16.62 9.38
C ALA A 290 7.82 -16.98 10.87
N GLY A 291 6.73 -16.81 11.61
CA GLY A 291 6.63 -17.13 13.04
C GLY A 291 7.09 -16.03 14.00
N VAL A 292 7.61 -14.91 13.50
CA VAL A 292 8.03 -13.76 14.33
C VAL A 292 7.02 -12.63 14.23
N SER A 293 6.80 -11.92 15.35
CA SER A 293 5.89 -10.76 15.38
C SER A 293 6.48 -9.58 14.60
N TYR A 294 5.63 -8.91 13.82
CA TYR A 294 6.04 -7.67 13.13
C TYR A 294 6.40 -6.54 14.10
N VAL A 295 5.79 -6.54 15.30
CA VAL A 295 6.14 -5.61 16.38
C VAL A 295 7.61 -5.77 16.80
N ASP A 296 8.11 -7.01 16.85
CA ASP A 296 9.50 -7.27 17.23
C ASP A 296 10.49 -6.69 16.21
N TYR A 297 10.16 -6.72 14.92
CA TYR A 297 10.98 -6.08 13.88
C TYR A 297 10.97 -4.56 13.98
N HIS A 298 9.83 -3.97 14.35
CA HIS A 298 9.75 -2.54 14.61
C HIS A 298 10.65 -2.13 15.80
N ILE A 299 10.60 -2.87 16.91
CA ILE A 299 11.47 -2.63 18.08
C ILE A 299 12.95 -2.81 17.71
N GLN A 300 13.29 -3.87 16.97
CA GLN A 300 14.65 -4.11 16.49
C GLN A 300 15.14 -2.96 15.60
N PHE A 301 14.24 -2.35 14.80
CA PHE A 301 14.69 -1.21 13.99
C PHE A 301 14.93 0.04 14.84
N HIS A 302 14.15 0.31 15.89
CA HIS A 302 14.48 1.38 16.84
C HIS A 302 15.85 1.20 17.51
N GLN A 303 16.28 -0.03 17.79
CA GLN A 303 17.64 -0.32 18.26
C GLN A 303 18.69 0.03 17.19
N ARG A 304 18.39 -0.26 15.90
CA ARG A 304 19.25 0.13 14.77
C ARG A 304 19.29 1.63 14.56
N ILE A 305 18.17 2.34 14.74
CA ILE A 305 18.13 3.81 14.74
C ILE A 305 19.04 4.36 15.86
N ALA A 306 18.96 3.85 17.06
CA ALA A 306 19.83 4.27 18.17
C ALA A 306 21.33 4.12 17.81
N LYS A 307 21.71 3.00 17.21
CA LYS A 307 23.06 2.74 16.69
C LYS A 307 23.46 3.78 15.63
N LEU A 308 22.57 4.12 14.68
CA LEU A 308 22.82 5.12 13.64
C LEU A 308 22.98 6.53 14.25
N LEU A 309 22.07 6.92 15.15
CA LEU A 309 22.12 8.22 15.82
C LEU A 309 23.44 8.40 16.59
N ARG A 310 23.93 7.34 17.24
CA ARG A 310 25.24 7.34 17.93
C ARG A 310 26.41 7.39 16.95
N LYS A 311 26.38 6.52 15.90
CA LYS A 311 27.45 6.47 14.88
C LYS A 311 27.66 7.81 14.19
N HIS A 312 26.57 8.50 13.87
CA HIS A 312 26.60 9.82 13.21
C HIS A 312 26.69 10.99 14.18
N GLN A 313 26.93 10.72 15.49
CA GLN A 313 27.05 11.75 16.51
C GLN A 313 25.85 12.71 16.58
N ILE A 314 24.64 12.21 16.25
CA ILE A 314 23.38 12.95 16.39
C ILE A 314 22.93 12.92 17.85
N ILE A 315 23.08 11.76 18.51
CA ILE A 315 22.97 11.60 19.97
C ILE A 315 24.30 11.08 20.49
N THR A 316 24.77 11.66 21.60
CA THR A 316 26.09 11.38 22.23
C THR A 316 25.92 11.06 23.71
N ASP A 317 26.93 10.45 24.30
CA ASP A 317 27.04 10.17 25.74
C ASP A 317 25.85 9.39 26.33
N MET A 318 25.26 8.47 25.52
CA MET A 318 24.19 7.59 25.95
C MET A 318 24.31 6.23 25.24
N SER A 319 23.95 5.14 25.93
CA SER A 319 23.88 3.80 25.30
C SER A 319 22.67 3.67 24.37
N GLU A 320 22.75 2.75 23.41
CA GLU A 320 21.68 2.50 22.44
C GLU A 320 20.40 2.02 23.14
N GLU A 321 20.54 1.17 24.15
CA GLU A 321 19.42 0.68 24.98
C GLU A 321 18.73 1.83 25.71
N ALA A 322 19.50 2.72 26.33
CA ALA A 322 18.96 3.88 27.05
C ALA A 322 18.25 4.86 26.10
N MET A 323 18.72 5.03 24.85
CA MET A 323 18.04 5.82 23.84
C MET A 323 16.64 5.25 23.53
N VAL A 324 16.55 3.92 23.35
CA VAL A 324 15.28 3.26 23.06
C VAL A 324 14.35 3.28 24.27
N GLU A 325 14.86 2.97 25.47
CA GLU A 325 14.04 2.98 26.70
C GLU A 325 13.42 4.35 26.98
N ASN A 326 14.18 5.42 26.77
CA ASN A 326 13.75 6.80 27.02
C ASN A 326 13.13 7.48 25.78
N ASP A 327 12.83 6.73 24.72
CA ASP A 327 12.17 7.19 23.50
C ASP A 327 12.91 8.29 22.70
N LEU A 328 14.25 8.36 22.80
CA LEU A 328 15.04 9.33 22.03
C LEU A 328 15.09 9.01 20.53
N THR A 329 14.70 7.81 20.14
CA THR A 329 14.61 7.39 18.75
C THR A 329 13.28 7.80 18.09
N GLY A 330 12.21 7.96 18.88
CA GLY A 330 10.86 8.32 18.40
C GLY A 330 10.81 9.63 17.60
N PRO A 331 11.46 10.73 18.06
CA PRO A 331 11.49 11.99 17.30
C PRO A 331 12.11 11.90 15.91
N PHE A 332 12.96 10.90 15.68
CA PHE A 332 13.63 10.69 14.39
C PHE A 332 12.91 9.66 13.51
N MET A 333 12.15 8.73 14.10
CA MET A 333 11.31 7.77 13.37
C MET A 333 9.92 7.70 14.01
N PRO A 334 9.02 8.63 13.64
CA PRO A 334 7.71 8.75 14.29
C PRO A 334 6.64 7.80 13.74
N HIS A 335 6.93 7.02 12.72
CA HIS A 335 5.98 6.10 12.07
C HIS A 335 6.35 4.62 12.29
N GLY A 336 5.49 3.71 11.84
CA GLY A 336 5.75 2.27 11.87
C GLY A 336 6.85 1.86 10.88
N ILE A 337 7.42 0.66 11.10
CA ILE A 337 8.41 0.09 10.17
C ILE A 337 7.81 -0.31 8.81
N GLY A 338 6.48 -0.26 8.67
CA GLY A 338 5.72 -0.59 7.46
C GLY A 338 4.34 -1.15 7.73
N HIS A 339 3.76 -1.75 6.72
CA HIS A 339 2.37 -2.23 6.72
C HIS A 339 2.17 -3.39 5.73
N PRO A 340 1.03 -4.13 5.81
CA PRO A 340 0.62 -5.04 4.75
C PRO A 340 0.39 -4.29 3.44
N LEU A 341 0.70 -4.96 2.32
CA LEU A 341 0.56 -4.43 0.96
C LEU A 341 -0.18 -5.44 0.07
N GLY A 342 -0.95 -4.97 -0.90
CA GLY A 342 -1.65 -5.81 -1.85
C GLY A 342 -2.61 -5.06 -2.76
N LEU A 343 -3.90 -5.38 -2.69
CA LEU A 343 -4.98 -4.67 -3.40
C LEU A 343 -5.17 -3.23 -2.91
N GLN A 344 -4.71 -2.93 -1.73
CA GLN A 344 -4.61 -1.59 -1.18
C GLN A 344 -3.16 -1.36 -0.76
N VAL A 345 -2.73 -0.11 -0.77
CA VAL A 345 -1.39 0.29 -0.31
C VAL A 345 -1.25 -0.04 1.17
N HIS A 346 -2.05 0.55 2.02
CA HIS A 346 -2.23 0.09 3.38
C HIS A 346 -3.28 -1.03 3.37
N ASP A 347 -2.83 -2.26 3.13
CA ASP A 347 -3.74 -3.38 2.99
C ASP A 347 -4.35 -3.79 4.34
N VAL A 348 -5.48 -4.48 4.26
CA VAL A 348 -6.30 -4.87 5.42
C VAL A 348 -5.60 -5.94 6.27
N ALA A 349 -6.19 -6.23 7.43
CA ALA A 349 -5.79 -7.29 8.37
C ALA A 349 -4.45 -7.10 9.09
N GLY A 350 -3.81 -5.94 9.05
CA GLY A 350 -2.57 -5.69 9.79
C GLY A 350 -2.67 -5.91 11.30
N PHE A 351 -3.85 -5.74 11.88
CA PHE A 351 -4.13 -5.92 13.30
C PHE A 351 -4.91 -7.19 13.63
N MET A 352 -5.30 -8.00 12.63
CA MET A 352 -6.13 -9.18 12.83
C MET A 352 -5.29 -10.38 13.22
N GLN A 353 -5.65 -11.07 14.31
CA GLN A 353 -4.95 -12.25 14.81
C GLN A 353 -5.53 -13.56 14.25
N ASP A 354 -6.80 -13.54 13.89
CA ASP A 354 -7.55 -14.67 13.34
C ASP A 354 -8.64 -14.23 12.36
N ASP A 355 -9.30 -15.20 11.75
CA ASP A 355 -10.38 -15.00 10.77
C ASP A 355 -11.73 -14.64 11.36
N SER A 356 -11.82 -14.53 12.68
CA SER A 356 -13.02 -14.01 13.39
C SER A 356 -12.92 -12.50 13.65
N GLY A 357 -11.81 -11.87 13.27
CA GLY A 357 -11.58 -10.44 13.42
C GLY A 357 -11.05 -10.04 14.80
N THR A 358 -10.43 -10.97 15.55
CA THR A 358 -9.73 -10.61 16.80
C THR A 358 -8.65 -9.57 16.52
N HIS A 359 -8.79 -8.39 17.13
CA HIS A 359 -7.95 -7.24 16.90
C HIS A 359 -6.90 -7.08 18.00
N LEU A 360 -5.62 -6.98 17.61
CA LEU A 360 -4.51 -6.61 18.49
C LEU A 360 -4.00 -5.21 18.09
N ALA A 361 -4.28 -4.22 18.94
CA ALA A 361 -3.85 -2.85 18.70
C ALA A 361 -2.32 -2.71 18.72
N ALA A 362 -1.82 -1.66 18.05
CA ALA A 362 -0.42 -1.28 18.16
C ALA A 362 -0.03 -0.97 19.62
N PRO A 363 1.21 -1.25 20.04
CA PRO A 363 1.70 -0.87 21.36
C PRO A 363 1.55 0.64 21.59
N ALA A 364 1.17 1.05 22.80
CA ALA A 364 0.98 2.46 23.12
C ALA A 364 2.21 3.35 22.84
N LYS A 365 3.41 2.79 22.95
CA LYS A 365 4.67 3.46 22.60
C LYS A 365 4.81 3.70 21.08
N TYR A 366 4.18 2.89 20.25
CA TYR A 366 4.27 2.92 18.79
C TYR A 366 2.90 3.00 18.14
N PRO A 367 2.14 4.07 18.39
CA PRO A 367 0.71 4.16 18.02
C PRO A 367 0.49 4.18 16.50
N TYR A 368 1.51 4.51 15.72
CA TYR A 368 1.45 4.59 14.25
C TYR A 368 1.91 3.31 13.55
N LEU A 369 2.25 2.24 14.30
CA LEU A 369 2.54 0.93 13.72
C LEU A 369 1.26 0.36 13.10
N ARG A 370 1.33 -0.12 11.85
CA ARG A 370 0.15 -0.57 11.07
C ARG A 370 0.03 -2.10 10.97
N CYS A 371 0.93 -2.83 11.62
CA CYS A 371 0.86 -4.30 11.66
C CYS A 371 1.34 -4.83 13.01
N THR A 372 0.53 -5.72 13.61
CA THR A 372 0.86 -6.39 14.87
C THR A 372 0.83 -7.92 14.72
N ARG A 373 0.70 -8.41 13.48
CA ARG A 373 0.60 -9.84 13.21
C ARG A 373 1.92 -10.57 13.43
N ILE A 374 1.80 -11.85 13.75
CA ILE A 374 2.88 -12.82 13.56
C ILE A 374 2.97 -13.08 12.05
N LEU A 375 4.16 -12.96 11.49
CA LEU A 375 4.40 -13.16 10.07
C LEU A 375 4.16 -14.61 9.66
N GLN A 376 3.48 -14.79 8.54
CA GLN A 376 3.12 -16.09 7.99
C GLN A 376 3.46 -16.13 6.47
N PRO A 377 3.75 -17.32 5.92
CA PRO A 377 3.98 -17.46 4.48
C PRO A 377 2.83 -16.90 3.64
N GLY A 378 3.15 -16.26 2.53
CA GLY A 378 2.21 -15.58 1.65
C GLY A 378 1.88 -14.14 2.03
N MET A 379 2.33 -13.64 3.18
CA MET A 379 2.19 -12.22 3.53
C MET A 379 3.16 -11.36 2.71
N VAL A 380 2.66 -10.20 2.27
CA VAL A 380 3.46 -9.14 1.65
C VAL A 380 3.39 -7.89 2.51
N LEU A 381 4.55 -7.30 2.77
CA LEU A 381 4.68 -6.13 3.64
C LEU A 381 5.67 -5.14 3.05
N THR A 382 5.52 -3.87 3.41
CA THR A 382 6.57 -2.87 3.25
C THR A 382 7.55 -2.93 4.42
N ILE A 383 8.80 -2.53 4.18
CA ILE A 383 9.82 -2.28 5.21
C ILE A 383 10.42 -0.92 4.88
N GLU A 384 9.99 0.11 5.63
CA GLU A 384 10.17 1.52 5.29
C GLU A 384 10.80 2.36 6.41
N PRO A 385 11.93 1.95 6.99
CA PRO A 385 12.55 2.78 8.01
C PRO A 385 12.94 4.16 7.51
N GLY A 386 12.96 5.12 8.42
CA GLY A 386 13.40 6.48 8.14
C GLY A 386 14.10 7.16 9.31
N ILE A 387 14.82 8.25 9.00
CA ILE A 387 15.36 9.21 9.96
C ILE A 387 15.00 10.61 9.48
N TYR A 388 14.27 11.35 10.29
CA TYR A 388 13.78 12.69 9.93
C TYR A 388 14.24 13.76 10.89
N PHE A 389 14.40 14.98 10.40
CA PHE A 389 14.78 16.15 11.17
C PHE A 389 13.60 17.13 11.26
N ILE A 390 12.51 16.68 11.91
CA ILE A 390 11.23 17.40 12.01
C ILE A 390 11.26 18.30 13.25
N GLU A 391 11.24 19.63 13.04
CA GLU A 391 11.34 20.58 14.17
C GLU A 391 10.25 20.39 15.23
N SER A 392 9.00 20.17 14.84
CA SER A 392 7.90 19.98 15.81
C SER A 392 8.07 18.76 16.71
N LEU A 393 8.81 17.73 16.27
CA LEU A 393 9.16 16.55 17.07
C LEU A 393 10.43 16.74 17.89
N LEU A 394 11.37 17.53 17.39
CA LEU A 394 12.67 17.77 18.04
C LEU A 394 12.61 18.92 19.07
N ALA A 395 11.79 19.94 18.83
CA ALA A 395 11.70 21.11 19.70
C ALA A 395 11.41 20.78 21.19
N PRO A 396 10.50 19.84 21.53
CA PRO A 396 10.27 19.47 22.93
C PRO A 396 11.50 18.90 23.65
N TRP A 397 12.48 18.38 22.90
CA TRP A 397 13.70 17.78 23.44
C TRP A 397 14.83 18.80 23.65
N ARG A 398 14.65 20.05 23.19
CA ARG A 398 15.63 21.14 23.45
C ARG A 398 15.71 21.51 24.91
N GLU A 399 14.67 21.21 25.65
CA GLU A 399 14.57 21.41 27.08
C GLU A 399 14.52 20.06 27.81
N GLY A 400 14.86 20.06 29.11
CA GLY A 400 14.78 18.86 29.92
C GLY A 400 16.09 18.07 30.01
N GLN A 401 16.05 16.97 30.74
CA GLN A 401 17.22 16.22 31.18
C GLN A 401 18.05 15.58 30.04
N PHE A 402 17.39 15.28 28.92
CA PHE A 402 18.02 14.61 27.79
C PHE A 402 18.61 15.58 26.77
N SER A 403 18.30 16.88 26.81
CA SER A 403 18.75 17.88 25.84
C SER A 403 20.26 17.85 25.59
N LYS A 404 21.04 17.62 26.64
CA LYS A 404 22.52 17.55 26.62
C LYS A 404 23.06 16.41 25.76
N HIS A 405 22.25 15.38 25.47
CA HIS A 405 22.66 14.23 24.67
C HIS A 405 22.41 14.45 23.16
N PHE A 406 21.58 15.44 22.80
CA PHE A 406 21.37 15.80 21.40
C PHE A 406 22.46 16.73 20.91
N ASN A 407 23.13 16.37 19.84
CA ASN A 407 24.07 17.26 19.15
C ASN A 407 23.27 18.24 18.27
N TRP A 408 22.77 19.30 18.88
CA TRP A 408 21.93 20.29 18.20
C TRP A 408 22.62 20.94 17.00
N GLN A 409 23.93 21.15 17.05
CA GLN A 409 24.72 21.69 15.94
C GLN A 409 24.64 20.74 14.72
N LYS A 410 24.80 19.44 14.96
CA LYS A 410 24.70 18.40 13.91
C LYS A 410 23.30 18.29 13.37
N ILE A 411 22.28 18.33 14.24
CA ILE A 411 20.86 18.30 13.86
C ILE A 411 20.52 19.50 12.98
N GLU A 412 20.90 20.71 13.37
CA GLU A 412 20.67 21.92 12.55
C GLU A 412 21.37 21.84 11.18
N ALA A 413 22.55 21.25 11.11
CA ALA A 413 23.26 21.06 9.85
C ALA A 413 22.57 20.03 8.92
N LEU A 414 21.82 19.08 9.47
CA LEU A 414 21.10 18.03 8.73
C LEU A 414 19.65 18.43 8.36
N LYS A 415 19.02 19.34 9.11
CA LYS A 415 17.65 19.80 8.82
C LYS A 415 17.40 20.27 7.39
N PRO A 416 18.31 20.99 6.71
CA PRO A 416 18.12 21.40 5.32
C PRO A 416 18.01 20.23 4.31
N PHE A 417 18.34 19.00 4.73
CA PHE A 417 18.18 17.79 3.94
C PHE A 417 16.82 17.09 4.20
N GLY A 418 16.06 17.52 5.21
CA GLY A 418 14.72 17.07 5.56
C GLY A 418 14.66 15.72 6.26
N GLY A 419 14.74 14.64 5.53
CA GLY A 419 14.62 13.29 6.08
C GLY A 419 15.08 12.22 5.09
N ILE A 420 15.12 10.99 5.59
CA ILE A 420 15.49 9.79 4.85
C ILE A 420 14.37 8.76 5.05
N ARG A 421 13.90 8.14 3.98
CA ARG A 421 13.09 6.92 4.00
C ARG A 421 13.60 5.98 2.91
N ILE A 422 13.77 4.72 3.25
CA ILE A 422 14.13 3.66 2.32
C ILE A 422 13.10 2.55 2.49
N GLU A 423 12.39 2.22 1.45
CA GLU A 423 11.26 1.29 1.51
C GLU A 423 11.36 0.22 0.44
N ASP A 424 11.26 -1.01 0.87
CA ASP A 424 11.19 -2.19 0.02
C ASP A 424 9.91 -2.98 0.29
N ASN A 425 9.43 -3.70 -0.72
CA ASN A 425 8.34 -4.65 -0.57
C ASN A 425 8.89 -6.07 -0.47
N VAL A 426 8.46 -6.78 0.56
CA VAL A 426 8.94 -8.12 0.85
C VAL A 426 7.82 -9.15 0.92
N VAL A 427 8.09 -10.36 0.43
CA VAL A 427 7.21 -11.53 0.57
C VAL A 427 7.79 -12.46 1.62
N ILE A 428 6.96 -12.85 2.57
CA ILE A 428 7.32 -13.88 3.55
C ILE A 428 7.05 -15.25 2.94
N HIS A 429 8.07 -16.06 2.78
CA HIS A 429 7.96 -17.46 2.40
C HIS A 429 8.19 -18.39 3.60
N GLU A 430 8.01 -19.70 3.41
CA GLU A 430 8.19 -20.70 4.46
C GLU A 430 9.58 -20.63 5.11
N ASN A 431 10.64 -20.51 4.28
CA ASN A 431 12.03 -20.64 4.72
C ASN A 431 12.91 -19.40 4.41
N ASN A 432 12.38 -18.43 3.70
CA ASN A 432 13.11 -17.21 3.29
C ASN A 432 12.18 -16.02 3.11
N VAL A 433 12.78 -14.87 2.88
CA VAL A 433 12.08 -13.63 2.50
C VAL A 433 12.56 -13.22 1.10
N GLU A 434 11.62 -12.99 0.20
CA GLU A 434 11.87 -12.39 -1.11
C GLU A 434 11.80 -10.86 -0.96
N ASN A 435 12.81 -10.15 -1.44
CA ASN A 435 12.76 -8.70 -1.56
C ASN A 435 12.47 -8.32 -3.01
N MET A 436 11.19 -8.14 -3.35
CA MET A 436 10.73 -7.84 -4.71
C MET A 436 11.40 -6.61 -5.31
N THR A 437 11.79 -5.64 -4.46
CA THR A 437 12.38 -4.37 -4.89
C THR A 437 13.84 -4.54 -5.26
N ARG A 438 14.63 -5.20 -4.39
CA ARG A 438 16.08 -5.38 -4.60
C ARG A 438 16.39 -6.39 -5.70
N ASP A 439 15.52 -7.35 -5.92
CA ASP A 439 15.65 -8.30 -7.04
C ASP A 439 15.65 -7.60 -8.41
N LEU A 440 15.07 -6.40 -8.48
CA LEU A 440 15.08 -5.51 -9.65
C LEU A 440 16.28 -4.53 -9.68
N LYS A 441 17.22 -4.66 -8.72
CA LYS A 441 18.43 -3.84 -8.61
C LYS A 441 18.15 -2.33 -8.49
N LEU A 442 17.12 -1.95 -7.78
CA LEU A 442 16.94 -0.59 -7.32
C LEU A 442 17.81 -0.44 -6.05
N ALA A 443 18.82 0.40 -6.15
CA ALA A 443 19.78 0.65 -5.05
C ALA A 443 19.14 1.45 -3.89
#